data_6444857b22920dcab8c78812c2cdda71
#
_entry.id   6444857b22920dcab8c78812c2cdda71
#
_cell.length_a   1.000
_cell.length_b   1.000
_cell.length_c   1.000
_cell.angle_alpha   90.00
_cell.angle_beta   90.00
_cell.angle_gamma   90.00
#
_symmetry.space_group_name_H-M   'P 1'
#
loop_
_entity.id
_entity.type
_entity.pdbx_description
1 polymer ?
#
loop_
_entity_poly.entity_id
_entity_poly.type
_entity_poly.pdbx_seq_one_letter_code
_entity_poly.pdbx_strand_id
1 'polypeptide(L)'
;MSESDKSQYDQSGVSSAGAETALSGLLKHVLPTRKFSNRYPLAADIGYFANVIDLGNGEGIAFGTDGVGTKIIVAELLNRYDTIGIDCVAMNVNDVICVGASPVSMVDYIACSHTDSEIFGQLGKGLAEGARPVSYTHLTLPTILLV
;
A
#
# COMPACT_ATOMS: atom_id res chain seq x y z
N MET A 1 -19.83 -20.51 -22.76
CA MET A 1 -19.44 -21.04 -21.46
C MET A 1 -20.65 -20.86 -20.54
N SER A 2 -21.16 -21.96 -19.94
CA SER A 2 -22.29 -21.91 -19.04
C SER A 2 -21.86 -21.30 -17.69
N GLU A 3 -22.79 -20.67 -16.97
CA GLU A 3 -22.54 -20.06 -15.64
C GLU A 3 -22.01 -21.03 -14.59
N SER A 4 -22.12 -22.35 -14.83
CA SER A 4 -21.66 -23.41 -13.93
C SER A 4 -20.15 -23.65 -13.92
N ASP A 5 -19.35 -22.99 -14.78
CA ASP A 5 -17.91 -23.23 -14.94
C ASP A 5 -17.04 -22.11 -14.36
N LYS A 6 -17.65 -21.14 -13.67
CA LYS A 6 -16.90 -20.07 -13.03
C LYS A 6 -16.40 -20.52 -11.65
N SER A 7 -15.10 -20.30 -11.38
CA SER A 7 -14.53 -20.54 -10.06
C SER A 7 -15.22 -19.65 -8.99
N GLN A 8 -15.13 -20.03 -7.71
CA GLN A 8 -15.65 -19.20 -6.63
C GLN A 8 -14.97 -17.81 -6.59
N TYR A 9 -13.72 -17.71 -7.03
CA TYR A 9 -13.00 -16.44 -7.19
C TYR A 9 -13.61 -15.57 -8.29
N ASP A 10 -13.96 -16.16 -9.44
CA ASP A 10 -14.62 -15.42 -10.53
C ASP A 10 -15.99 -14.90 -10.12
N GLN A 11 -16.72 -15.67 -9.28
CA GLN A 11 -18.03 -15.27 -8.75
C GLN A 11 -17.91 -14.12 -7.72
N SER A 12 -16.80 -14.04 -6.99
CA SER A 12 -16.52 -12.93 -6.05
C SER A 12 -16.01 -11.64 -6.73
N GLY A 13 -15.90 -11.64 -8.06
CA GLY A 13 -15.40 -10.50 -8.82
C GLY A 13 -13.86 -10.45 -8.94
N VAL A 14 -13.15 -11.46 -8.41
CA VAL A 14 -11.69 -11.58 -8.48
C VAL A 14 -11.33 -12.59 -9.56
N SER A 15 -11.48 -12.21 -10.82
CA SER A 15 -11.01 -13.02 -11.95
C SER A 15 -9.56 -12.68 -12.25
N SER A 16 -8.65 -13.66 -12.14
CA SER A 16 -7.23 -13.47 -12.48
C SER A 16 -7.04 -13.00 -13.92
N ALA A 17 -7.74 -13.59 -14.88
CA ALA A 17 -7.71 -13.19 -16.29
C ALA A 17 -8.29 -11.79 -16.52
N GLY A 18 -9.35 -11.41 -15.80
CA GLY A 18 -9.93 -10.07 -15.82
C GLY A 18 -8.97 -9.03 -15.24
N ALA A 19 -8.33 -9.35 -14.13
CA ALA A 19 -7.34 -8.49 -13.49
C ALA A 19 -6.10 -8.27 -14.38
N GLU A 20 -5.57 -9.32 -15.02
CA GLU A 20 -4.46 -9.20 -15.97
C GLU A 20 -4.81 -8.31 -17.16
N THR A 21 -6.00 -8.46 -17.71
CA THR A 21 -6.47 -7.63 -18.83
C THR A 21 -6.60 -6.17 -18.41
N ALA A 22 -7.19 -5.89 -17.25
CA ALA A 22 -7.33 -4.55 -16.71
C ALA A 22 -5.96 -3.91 -16.41
N LEU A 23 -5.05 -4.67 -15.79
CA LEU A 23 -3.68 -4.22 -15.51
C LEU A 23 -2.92 -3.92 -16.80
N SER A 24 -3.03 -4.77 -17.82
CA SER A 24 -2.39 -4.54 -19.13
C SER A 24 -2.89 -3.25 -19.78
N GLY A 25 -4.20 -2.97 -19.67
CA GLY A 25 -4.79 -1.71 -20.14
C GLY A 25 -4.21 -0.48 -19.44
N LEU A 26 -4.04 -0.55 -18.13
CA LEU A 26 -3.41 0.51 -17.34
C LEU A 26 -1.92 0.68 -17.70
N LEU A 27 -1.17 -0.41 -17.73
CA LEU A 27 0.27 -0.40 -17.99
C LEU A 27 0.62 0.17 -19.36
N LYS A 28 -0.22 -0.06 -20.36
CA LYS A 28 -0.05 0.53 -21.71
C LYS A 28 0.11 2.06 -21.67
N HIS A 29 -0.57 2.73 -20.73
CA HIS A 29 -0.51 4.19 -20.59
C HIS A 29 0.53 4.64 -19.57
N VAL A 30 0.79 3.86 -18.53
CA VAL A 30 1.72 4.23 -17.45
C VAL A 30 3.17 3.98 -17.85
N LEU A 31 3.49 2.85 -18.49
CA LEU A 31 4.88 2.50 -18.88
C LEU A 31 5.60 3.57 -19.69
N PRO A 32 4.97 4.26 -20.67
CA PRO A 32 5.65 5.31 -21.43
C PRO A 32 6.10 6.50 -20.57
N THR A 33 5.48 6.74 -19.42
CA THR A 33 5.85 7.86 -18.53
C THR A 33 7.28 7.75 -17.99
N ARG A 34 7.85 6.55 -17.96
CA ARG A 34 9.25 6.31 -17.60
C ARG A 34 10.25 7.10 -18.45
N LYS A 35 9.85 7.49 -19.66
CA LYS A 35 10.69 8.25 -20.61
C LYS A 35 10.58 9.77 -20.41
N PHE A 36 9.71 10.24 -19.51
CA PHE A 36 9.50 11.67 -19.32
C PHE A 36 10.65 12.34 -18.57
N SER A 37 11.40 11.58 -17.79
CA SER A 37 12.60 12.06 -17.11
C SER A 37 13.64 10.96 -16.99
N ASN A 38 14.91 11.32 -17.21
CA ASN A 38 16.05 10.41 -17.01
C ASN A 38 16.89 10.83 -15.80
N ARG A 39 16.43 11.80 -15.00
CA ARG A 39 17.22 12.33 -13.90
C ARG A 39 17.47 11.30 -12.80
N TYR A 40 16.47 10.47 -12.53
CA TYR A 40 16.53 9.40 -11.54
C TYR A 40 15.94 8.14 -12.18
N PRO A 41 16.77 7.31 -12.81
CA PRO A 41 16.29 6.11 -13.46
C PRO A 41 15.73 5.10 -12.45
N LEU A 42 14.84 4.24 -12.92
CA LEU A 42 14.35 3.14 -12.12
C LEU A 42 15.44 2.08 -11.97
N ALA A 43 15.71 1.64 -10.74
CA ALA A 43 16.62 0.56 -10.44
C ALA A 43 15.93 -0.82 -10.50
N ALA A 44 14.60 -0.87 -10.41
CA ALA A 44 13.79 -2.08 -10.53
C ALA A 44 12.67 -1.91 -11.56
N ASP A 45 12.31 -3.01 -12.22
CA ASP A 45 11.19 -3.02 -13.17
C ASP A 45 9.83 -3.05 -12.47
N ILE A 46 8.74 -2.87 -13.24
CA ILE A 46 7.37 -3.07 -12.73
C ILE A 46 7.16 -4.56 -12.44
N GLY A 47 6.49 -4.85 -11.33
CA GLY A 47 6.20 -6.20 -10.85
C GLY A 47 6.85 -6.53 -9.51
N TYR A 48 7.73 -5.66 -9.01
CA TYR A 48 8.21 -5.74 -7.64
C TYR A 48 7.24 -5.04 -6.68
N PHE A 49 7.35 -5.34 -5.39
CA PHE A 49 6.47 -4.82 -4.34
C PHE A 49 6.67 -3.31 -4.09
N ALA A 50 7.84 -2.78 -4.35
CA ALA A 50 8.13 -1.36 -4.22
C ALA A 50 8.80 -0.81 -5.48
N ASN A 51 8.57 0.47 -5.76
CA ASN A 51 9.29 1.18 -6.81
C ASN A 51 10.66 1.64 -6.27
N VAL A 52 11.73 1.37 -7.01
CA VAL A 52 13.09 1.75 -6.61
C VAL A 52 13.68 2.70 -7.65
N ILE A 53 14.09 3.89 -7.19
CA ILE A 53 14.80 4.86 -8.03
C ILE A 53 16.28 4.87 -7.66
N ASP A 54 17.15 4.99 -8.67
CA ASP A 54 18.58 5.13 -8.51
C ASP A 54 18.92 6.61 -8.29
N LEU A 55 19.59 6.92 -7.19
CA LEU A 55 20.11 8.27 -6.89
C LEU A 55 21.55 8.47 -7.38
N GLY A 56 22.19 7.41 -7.88
CA GLY A 56 23.61 7.38 -8.19
C GLY A 56 24.48 6.98 -7.00
N ASN A 57 25.77 6.76 -7.25
CA ASN A 57 26.77 6.38 -6.24
C ASN A 57 26.46 5.09 -5.44
N GLY A 58 25.61 4.20 -5.99
CA GLY A 58 25.19 2.99 -5.30
C GLY A 58 24.09 3.18 -4.26
N GLU A 59 23.45 4.33 -4.26
CA GLU A 59 22.33 4.67 -3.38
C GLU A 59 21.01 4.65 -4.16
N GLY A 60 19.92 4.29 -3.49
CA GLY A 60 18.57 4.30 -4.05
C GLY A 60 17.50 4.58 -3.02
N ILE A 61 16.33 4.96 -3.47
CA ILE A 61 15.15 5.11 -2.60
C ILE A 61 14.06 4.17 -3.11
N ALA A 62 13.52 3.37 -2.19
CA ALA A 62 12.34 2.54 -2.43
C ALA A 62 11.07 3.25 -1.95
N PHE A 63 10.02 3.20 -2.77
CA PHE A 63 8.70 3.72 -2.46
C PHE A 63 7.68 2.59 -2.56
N GLY A 64 7.00 2.31 -1.47
CA GLY A 64 5.84 1.43 -1.39
C GLY A 64 4.60 2.21 -0.96
N THR A 65 3.44 1.77 -1.38
CA THR A 65 2.15 2.25 -0.91
C THR A 65 1.15 1.12 -0.94
N ASP A 66 0.63 0.77 0.21
CA ASP A 66 -0.38 -0.28 0.35
C ASP A 66 -1.40 0.10 1.44
N GLY A 67 -2.60 -0.45 1.33
CA GLY A 67 -3.69 -0.23 2.27
C GLY A 67 -4.04 -1.51 3.03
N VAL A 68 -4.70 -1.37 4.17
CA VAL A 68 -5.10 -2.50 5.02
C VAL A 68 -6.16 -3.42 4.39
N GLY A 69 -6.76 -3.00 3.27
CA GLY A 69 -7.72 -3.80 2.53
C GLY A 69 -8.99 -4.11 3.35
N THR A 70 -9.56 -5.28 3.11
CA THR A 70 -10.83 -5.73 3.71
C THR A 70 -10.76 -5.99 5.22
N LYS A 71 -9.59 -5.99 5.85
CA LYS A 71 -9.45 -6.11 7.31
C LYS A 71 -10.20 -4.99 8.05
N ILE A 72 -10.35 -3.82 7.43
CA ILE A 72 -11.10 -2.70 8.01
C ILE A 72 -12.57 -3.09 8.29
N ILE A 73 -13.18 -3.92 7.47
CA ILE A 73 -14.55 -4.41 7.67
C ILE A 73 -14.67 -5.19 8.99
N VAL A 74 -13.65 -6.00 9.30
CA VAL A 74 -13.61 -6.76 10.56
C VAL A 74 -13.44 -5.82 11.75
N ALA A 75 -12.59 -4.80 11.61
CA ALA A 75 -12.41 -3.78 12.64
C ALA A 75 -13.70 -3.00 12.93
N GLU A 76 -14.45 -2.64 11.89
CA GLU A 76 -15.76 -2.00 11.98
C GLU A 76 -16.78 -2.90 12.71
N LEU A 77 -16.87 -4.18 12.34
CA LEU A 77 -17.77 -5.14 12.98
C LEU A 77 -17.48 -5.34 14.48
N LEU A 78 -16.20 -5.23 14.86
CA LEU A 78 -15.74 -5.39 16.25
C LEU A 78 -15.67 -4.04 17.00
N ASN A 79 -15.88 -2.94 16.32
CA ASN A 79 -15.63 -1.58 16.81
C ASN A 79 -14.24 -1.46 17.47
N ARG A 80 -13.22 -2.02 16.82
CA ARG A 80 -11.85 -2.09 17.34
C ARG A 80 -10.83 -1.83 16.24
N TYR A 81 -10.08 -0.73 16.34
CA TYR A 81 -9.20 -0.20 15.30
C TYR A 81 -7.72 -0.13 15.71
N ASP A 82 -7.37 -0.47 16.93
CA ASP A 82 -6.01 -0.36 17.45
C ASP A 82 -4.99 -1.27 16.75
N THR A 83 -5.44 -2.39 16.14
CA THR A 83 -4.59 -3.28 15.35
C THR A 83 -4.44 -2.87 13.89
N ILE A 84 -5.34 -2.05 13.36
CA ILE A 84 -5.34 -1.62 11.96
C ILE A 84 -4.09 -0.80 11.62
N GLY A 85 -3.67 0.07 12.54
CA GLY A 85 -2.42 0.83 12.38
C GLY A 85 -1.18 -0.06 12.31
N ILE A 86 -1.14 -1.14 13.09
CA ILE A 86 -0.07 -2.14 13.03
C ILE A 86 -0.02 -2.81 11.66
N ASP A 87 -1.17 -3.26 11.16
CA ASP A 87 -1.30 -3.87 9.84
C ASP A 87 -0.86 -2.92 8.72
N CYS A 88 -1.26 -1.64 8.81
CA CYS A 88 -0.88 -0.61 7.84
C CYS A 88 0.64 -0.45 7.75
N VAL A 89 1.32 -0.36 8.90
CA VAL A 89 2.78 -0.29 8.91
C VAL A 89 3.39 -1.57 8.36
N ALA A 90 2.91 -2.74 8.80
CA ALA A 90 3.47 -4.04 8.41
C ALA A 90 3.39 -4.28 6.89
N MET A 91 2.26 -3.94 6.24
CA MET A 91 2.09 -4.12 4.80
C MET A 91 3.11 -3.28 4.03
N ASN A 92 3.23 -2.00 4.33
CA ASN A 92 4.16 -1.10 3.66
C ASN A 92 5.64 -1.44 3.94
N VAL A 93 5.97 -1.86 5.16
CA VAL A 93 7.32 -2.29 5.52
C VAL A 93 7.71 -3.56 4.77
N ASN A 94 6.81 -4.55 4.71
CA ASN A 94 7.08 -5.80 4.01
C ASN A 94 7.38 -5.57 2.53
N ASP A 95 6.67 -4.68 1.87
CA ASP A 95 6.92 -4.32 0.47
C ASP A 95 8.31 -3.71 0.28
N VAL A 96 8.70 -2.80 1.16
CA VAL A 96 10.00 -2.13 1.11
C VAL A 96 11.15 -3.11 1.37
N ILE A 97 11.04 -4.00 2.34
CA ILE A 97 12.10 -4.99 2.61
C ILE A 97 12.19 -6.07 1.53
N CYS A 98 11.11 -6.37 0.81
CA CYS A 98 11.12 -7.31 -0.31
C CYS A 98 12.02 -6.86 -1.47
N VAL A 99 12.30 -5.57 -1.59
CA VAL A 99 13.26 -5.02 -2.56
C VAL A 99 14.63 -4.73 -1.95
N GLY A 100 14.88 -5.19 -0.71
CA GLY A 100 16.16 -5.05 -0.03
C GLY A 100 16.41 -3.68 0.60
N ALA A 101 15.40 -2.82 0.67
CA ALA A 101 15.55 -1.50 1.27
C ALA A 101 15.22 -1.50 2.76
N SER A 102 15.83 -0.56 3.49
CA SER A 102 15.54 -0.33 4.90
C SER A 102 14.43 0.70 5.06
N PRO A 103 13.40 0.44 5.88
CA PRO A 103 12.36 1.42 6.16
C PRO A 103 12.95 2.65 6.88
N VAL A 104 12.59 3.85 6.41
CA VAL A 104 13.13 5.10 6.97
C VAL A 104 11.99 6.02 7.44
N SER A 105 10.96 6.17 6.62
CA SER A 105 9.84 7.07 6.88
C SER A 105 8.56 6.52 6.26
N MET A 106 7.44 6.89 6.84
CA MET A 106 6.11 6.52 6.35
C MET A 106 5.22 7.76 6.29
N VAL A 107 4.40 7.83 5.24
CA VAL A 107 3.28 8.77 5.10
C VAL A 107 2.02 7.93 5.09
N ASP A 108 1.05 8.28 5.89
CA ASP A 108 -0.23 7.59 5.92
C ASP A 108 -1.37 8.49 5.38
N TYR A 109 -2.44 7.83 4.96
CA TYR A 109 -3.62 8.46 4.39
C TYR A 109 -4.87 7.78 4.97
N ILE A 110 -5.78 8.59 5.53
CA ILE A 110 -7.02 8.11 6.11
C ILE A 110 -8.20 8.70 5.32
N ALA A 111 -8.98 7.83 4.65
CA ALA A 111 -10.25 8.17 4.04
C ALA A 111 -11.39 7.75 5.01
N CYS A 112 -12.27 8.68 5.34
CA CYS A 112 -13.39 8.41 6.26
C CYS A 112 -14.60 9.27 5.90
N SER A 113 -15.80 8.79 6.23
CA SER A 113 -17.05 9.54 6.05
C SER A 113 -17.27 10.62 7.11
N HIS A 114 -16.67 10.45 8.27
CA HIS A 114 -16.70 11.42 9.38
C HIS A 114 -15.49 11.22 10.28
N THR A 115 -15.13 12.26 11.00
CA THR A 115 -14.04 12.21 11.98
C THR A 115 -14.59 11.76 13.34
N ASP A 116 -13.95 10.73 13.92
CA ASP A 116 -14.22 10.24 15.28
C ASP A 116 -12.90 10.19 16.05
N SER A 117 -12.83 10.94 17.16
CA SER A 117 -11.60 11.07 17.93
C SER A 117 -11.16 9.77 18.61
N GLU A 118 -12.08 8.87 18.95
CA GLU A 118 -11.77 7.58 19.56
C GLU A 118 -11.16 6.64 18.52
N ILE A 119 -11.79 6.55 17.34
CA ILE A 119 -11.26 5.74 16.21
C ILE A 119 -9.87 6.23 15.81
N PHE A 120 -9.70 7.54 15.64
CA PHE A 120 -8.41 8.13 15.30
C PHE A 120 -7.36 7.90 16.39
N GLY A 121 -7.75 7.94 17.65
CA GLY A 121 -6.87 7.59 18.77
C GLY A 121 -6.41 6.14 18.72
N GLN A 122 -7.30 5.19 18.40
CA GLN A 122 -6.98 3.78 18.25
C GLN A 122 -6.06 3.56 17.04
N LEU A 123 -6.34 4.16 15.88
CA LEU A 123 -5.49 4.09 14.69
C LEU A 123 -4.09 4.62 14.98
N GLY A 124 -3.98 5.80 15.60
CA GLY A 124 -2.69 6.39 15.96
C GLY A 124 -1.88 5.52 16.93
N LYS A 125 -2.54 4.87 17.91
CA LYS A 125 -1.91 3.90 18.80
C LYS A 125 -1.34 2.72 18.02
N GLY A 126 -2.10 2.17 17.08
CA GLY A 126 -1.66 1.07 16.23
C GLY A 126 -0.50 1.46 15.32
N LEU A 127 -0.54 2.63 14.70
CA LEU A 127 0.56 3.16 13.88
C LEU A 127 1.85 3.30 14.70
N ALA A 128 1.77 3.90 15.90
CA ALA A 128 2.91 4.04 16.78
C ALA A 128 3.51 2.70 17.24
N GLU A 129 2.65 1.71 17.54
CA GLU A 129 3.11 0.37 17.92
C GLU A 129 3.75 -0.37 16.76
N GLY A 130 3.17 -0.30 15.56
CA GLY A 130 3.73 -0.90 14.35
C GLY A 130 5.05 -0.27 13.92
N ALA A 131 5.21 1.03 14.11
CA ALA A 131 6.42 1.76 13.76
C ALA A 131 7.62 1.44 14.68
N ARG A 132 7.37 1.07 15.93
CA ARG A 132 8.40 0.83 16.95
C ARG A 132 9.45 -0.21 16.55
N PRO A 133 9.10 -1.44 16.11
CA PRO A 133 10.07 -2.47 15.77
C PRO A 133 10.88 -2.15 14.52
N VAL A 134 10.38 -1.30 13.63
CA VAL A 134 11.05 -0.93 12.37
C VAL A 134 11.83 0.36 12.48
N SER A 135 11.85 0.98 13.65
CA SER A 135 12.64 2.20 13.95
C SER A 135 12.36 3.34 12.98
N TYR A 136 11.11 3.48 12.52
CA TYR A 136 10.71 4.65 11.74
C TYR A 136 11.05 5.93 12.49
N THR A 137 11.90 6.74 11.90
CA THR A 137 12.35 8.00 12.51
C THR A 137 11.27 9.09 12.38
N HIS A 138 10.38 8.95 11.40
CA HIS A 138 9.33 9.93 11.12
C HIS A 138 8.06 9.24 10.63
N LEU A 139 7.01 9.28 11.46
CA LEU A 139 5.63 9.18 11.00
C LEU A 139 5.15 10.64 10.78
N THR A 140 4.79 10.96 9.55
CA THR A 140 4.16 12.26 9.29
C THR A 140 2.69 12.22 9.75
N LEU A 141 2.11 13.39 9.98
CA LEU A 141 0.69 13.49 10.30
C LEU A 141 -0.13 12.92 9.13
N PRO A 142 -1.17 12.13 9.42
CA PRO A 142 -2.01 11.55 8.39
C PRO A 142 -2.69 12.64 7.56
N THR A 143 -2.75 12.42 6.25
CA THR A 143 -3.65 13.19 5.41
C THR A 143 -5.05 12.64 5.58
N ILE A 144 -5.98 13.46 6.05
CA ILE A 144 -7.38 13.10 6.30
C ILE A 144 -8.20 13.58 5.11
N LEU A 145 -8.92 12.66 4.46
CA LEU A 145 -9.94 12.97 3.46
C LEU A 145 -11.30 12.54 3.98
N LEU A 146 -12.24 13.48 4.05
CA LEU A 146 -13.66 13.20 4.27
C LEU A 146 -14.32 12.85 2.93
N VAL A 147 -14.97 11.70 2.86
CA VAL A 147 -15.67 11.16 1.68
C VAL A 147 -17.13 10.87 2.00
#